data_2a26e349f3533d7a28539e0a58266214
#
_entry.id   2a26e349f3533d7a28539e0a58266214
#
_cell.length_a   1.000
_cell.length_b   1.000
_cell.length_c   1.000
_cell.angle_alpha   90.00
_cell.angle_beta   90.00
_cell.angle_gamma   90.00
#
_symmetry.space_group_name_H-M   'P 1'
#
loop_
_entity.id
_entity.type
_entity.pdbx_description
1 polymer ?
#
loop_
_entity_poly.entity_id
_entity_poly.type
_entity_poly.pdbx_seq_one_letter_code
_entity_poly.pdbx_strand_id
1 'polypeptide(L)'
;MRVVTPEPLTPAAFAPFGEVIAMEGNAAISINQGFAQRYNDLAGVDVSQQDGSTNVSLFLGSPRPVPIVIKLMERHPLGSQAFIPLQDRPWLIVVCGDVEDFSSYRAFTATGRQGVNYTRNVWHHPLLVHDADSRFLIVDRKGHGNNLEEVWLADDFMFNLPG
;
A
#
# COMPACT_ATOMS: atom_id res chain seq x y z
N MET A 1 0.31 24.10 8.35
CA MET A 1 -0.16 22.82 7.79
C MET A 1 0.08 21.72 8.82
N ARG A 2 -0.87 20.82 8.98
CA ARG A 2 -0.76 19.70 9.92
C ARG A 2 0.39 18.76 9.52
N VAL A 3 0.90 18.00 10.48
CA VAL A 3 1.96 17.01 10.24
C VAL A 3 1.49 15.67 10.79
N VAL A 4 1.64 14.62 9.99
CA VAL A 4 1.42 13.24 10.42
C VAL A 4 2.76 12.54 10.41
N THR A 5 3.18 12.02 11.57
CA THR A 5 4.43 11.30 11.68
C THR A 5 4.22 9.82 11.35
N PRO A 6 4.96 9.26 10.39
CA PRO A 6 4.86 7.84 10.09
C PRO A 6 5.28 6.97 11.27
N GLU A 7 4.53 5.92 11.52
CA GLU A 7 4.87 4.87 12.49
C GLU A 7 5.42 3.63 11.75
N PRO A 8 6.17 2.75 12.42
CA PRO A 8 6.62 1.50 11.80
C PRO A 8 5.42 0.66 11.34
N LEU A 9 5.51 0.13 10.11
CA LEU A 9 4.49 -0.79 9.59
C LEU A 9 4.54 -2.11 10.35
N THR A 10 3.40 -2.50 10.93
CA THR A 10 3.20 -3.80 11.56
C THR A 10 1.90 -4.43 11.08
N PRO A 11 1.78 -5.77 11.06
CA PRO A 11 0.52 -6.42 10.70
C PRO A 11 -0.67 -5.97 11.56
N ALA A 12 -0.47 -5.80 12.87
CA ALA A 12 -1.53 -5.36 13.78
C ALA A 12 -1.99 -3.93 13.49
N ALA A 13 -1.06 -3.00 13.28
CA ALA A 13 -1.39 -1.61 13.01
C ALA A 13 -2.05 -1.43 11.63
N PHE A 14 -1.68 -2.25 10.66
CA PHE A 14 -2.21 -2.20 9.28
C PHE A 14 -3.51 -3.00 9.10
N ALA A 15 -3.89 -3.84 10.04
CA ALA A 15 -5.04 -4.76 9.93
C ALA A 15 -6.35 -4.09 9.45
N PRO A 16 -6.70 -2.86 9.85
CA PRO A 16 -7.90 -2.18 9.34
C PRO A 16 -7.84 -1.86 7.84
N PHE A 17 -6.66 -1.86 7.23
CA PHE A 17 -6.44 -1.41 5.87
C PHE A 17 -6.05 -2.53 4.90
N GLY A 18 -5.63 -3.68 5.42
CA GLY A 18 -5.22 -4.83 4.64
C GLY A 18 -4.20 -5.70 5.33
N GLU A 19 -3.38 -6.37 4.54
CA GLU A 19 -2.35 -7.29 5.03
C GLU A 19 -0.94 -6.77 4.73
N VAL A 20 -0.01 -7.10 5.60
CA VAL A 20 1.43 -6.91 5.36
C VAL A 20 2.00 -8.18 4.74
N ILE A 21 2.68 -8.02 3.61
CA ILE A 21 3.33 -9.10 2.87
C ILE A 21 4.81 -9.10 3.23
N ALA A 22 5.21 -10.00 4.12
CA ALA A 22 6.59 -10.07 4.61
C ALA A 22 6.93 -11.49 5.07
N MET A 23 8.21 -11.84 4.99
CA MET A 23 8.70 -13.08 5.60
C MET A 23 8.77 -12.95 7.12
N GLU A 24 9.26 -11.83 7.62
CA GLU A 24 9.39 -11.58 9.05
C GLU A 24 8.05 -11.67 9.78
N GLY A 25 8.03 -12.35 10.91
CA GLY A 25 6.84 -12.58 11.71
C GLY A 25 5.93 -13.71 11.22
N ASN A 26 6.28 -14.38 10.12
CA ASN A 26 5.53 -15.49 9.56
C ASN A 26 6.33 -16.80 9.61
N ALA A 27 5.63 -17.92 9.73
CA ALA A 27 6.24 -19.25 9.78
C ALA A 27 6.71 -19.67 8.38
N ALA A 28 7.92 -20.21 8.30
CA ALA A 28 8.46 -20.79 7.08
C ALA A 28 8.02 -22.26 6.96
N ILE A 29 7.62 -22.66 5.76
CA ILE A 29 7.32 -24.04 5.41
C ILE A 29 8.41 -24.56 4.48
N SER A 30 9.14 -25.57 4.88
CA SER A 30 10.16 -26.20 4.03
C SER A 30 9.50 -26.94 2.86
N ILE A 31 9.89 -26.61 1.64
CA ILE A 31 9.41 -27.23 0.41
C ILE A 31 10.59 -27.60 -0.49
N ASN A 32 10.33 -28.31 -1.58
CA ASN A 32 11.34 -28.66 -2.59
C ASN A 32 12.56 -29.36 -1.97
N GLN A 33 12.32 -30.36 -1.13
CA GLN A 33 13.34 -31.16 -0.42
C GLN A 33 14.31 -30.30 0.42
N GLY A 34 13.83 -29.16 0.97
CA GLY A 34 14.63 -28.26 1.79
C GLY A 34 15.34 -27.13 1.01
N PHE A 35 15.21 -27.11 -0.31
CA PHE A 35 15.86 -26.09 -1.15
C PHE A 35 15.09 -24.77 -1.23
N ALA A 36 13.86 -24.73 -0.70
CA ALA A 36 13.08 -23.50 -0.60
C ALA A 36 12.28 -23.45 0.70
N GLN A 37 11.98 -22.22 1.14
CA GLN A 37 11.09 -21.93 2.26
C GLN A 37 9.88 -21.15 1.73
N ARG A 38 8.68 -21.62 2.06
CA ARG A 38 7.44 -20.94 1.68
C ARG A 38 6.86 -20.19 2.86
N TYR A 39 6.54 -18.93 2.65
CA TYR A 39 5.76 -18.10 3.55
C TYR A 39 4.37 -17.96 2.94
N ASN A 40 3.43 -18.79 3.43
CA ASN A 40 2.18 -19.08 2.75
C ASN A 40 1.06 -18.12 3.15
N ASP A 41 0.19 -17.83 2.19
CA ASP A 41 -1.09 -17.12 2.41
C ASP A 41 -0.93 -15.78 3.13
N LEU A 42 -0.03 -14.94 2.63
CA LEU A 42 0.28 -13.65 3.25
C LEU A 42 -0.76 -12.57 2.93
N ALA A 43 -1.50 -12.71 1.84
CA ALA A 43 -2.51 -11.74 1.42
C ALA A 43 -3.58 -12.40 0.54
N GLY A 44 -4.79 -11.84 0.58
CA GLY A 44 -5.89 -12.24 -0.29
C GLY A 44 -6.05 -11.29 -1.48
N VAL A 45 -5.86 -11.80 -2.69
CA VAL A 45 -6.10 -11.05 -3.93
C VAL A 45 -7.59 -11.11 -4.26
N ASP A 46 -8.27 -9.97 -4.15
CA ASP A 46 -9.71 -9.83 -4.40
C ASP A 46 -9.93 -9.03 -5.69
N VAL A 47 -10.21 -9.70 -6.81
CA VAL A 47 -10.28 -9.07 -8.14
C VAL A 47 -11.47 -9.51 -8.98
N SER A 48 -12.35 -10.34 -8.43
CA SER A 48 -13.44 -10.97 -9.20
C SER A 48 -14.70 -10.12 -9.37
N GLN A 49 -14.79 -8.98 -8.72
CA GLN A 49 -15.96 -8.10 -8.82
C GLN A 49 -16.17 -7.70 -10.29
N GLN A 50 -17.44 -7.71 -10.73
CA GLN A 50 -17.84 -7.37 -12.12
C GLN A 50 -17.00 -8.09 -13.19
N ASP A 51 -16.82 -9.39 -13.01
CA ASP A 51 -16.06 -10.25 -13.93
C ASP A 51 -14.59 -9.79 -14.15
N GLY A 52 -14.01 -9.18 -13.14
CA GLY A 52 -12.61 -8.80 -13.14
C GLY A 52 -11.64 -9.98 -13.10
N SER A 53 -10.40 -9.72 -13.45
CA SER A 53 -9.31 -10.69 -13.39
C SER A 53 -8.03 -10.08 -12.86
N THR A 54 -7.09 -10.93 -12.50
CA THR A 54 -5.81 -10.50 -11.95
C THR A 54 -4.97 -9.77 -13.00
N ASN A 55 -4.42 -8.63 -12.60
CA ASN A 55 -3.46 -7.83 -13.35
C ASN A 55 -2.13 -7.80 -12.60
N VAL A 56 -1.04 -8.11 -13.29
CA VAL A 56 0.32 -8.00 -12.76
C VAL A 56 1.03 -6.89 -13.49
N SER A 57 1.52 -5.90 -12.76
CA SER A 57 2.18 -4.71 -13.30
C SER A 57 3.47 -4.40 -12.55
N LEU A 58 4.31 -3.57 -13.13
CA LEU A 58 5.47 -2.98 -12.47
C LEU A 58 5.28 -1.47 -12.41
N PHE A 59 5.45 -0.90 -11.22
CA PHE A 59 5.54 0.55 -11.05
C PHE A 59 7.00 0.96 -10.89
N LEU A 60 7.38 2.03 -11.58
CA LEU A 60 8.64 2.72 -11.39
C LEU A 60 8.35 4.04 -10.67
N GLY A 61 8.65 4.10 -9.38
CA GLY A 61 8.38 5.26 -8.54
C GLY A 61 9.52 6.26 -8.53
N SER A 62 9.18 7.53 -8.39
CA SER A 62 10.12 8.63 -8.17
C SER A 62 9.74 9.40 -6.90
N PRO A 63 10.71 9.94 -6.16
CA PRO A 63 10.44 10.68 -4.93
C PRO A 63 9.65 11.97 -5.22
N ARG A 64 8.79 12.32 -4.29
CA ARG A 64 8.09 13.61 -4.30
C ARG A 64 8.95 14.68 -3.60
N PRO A 65 8.73 15.98 -3.88
CA PRO A 65 9.41 17.05 -3.15
C PRO A 65 9.19 16.93 -1.64
N VAL A 66 10.22 17.29 -0.85
CA VAL A 66 10.17 17.31 0.63
C VAL A 66 9.93 18.75 1.11
N PRO A 67 9.10 18.97 2.14
CA PRO A 67 8.25 17.98 2.82
C PRO A 67 7.17 17.41 1.88
N ILE A 68 6.88 16.12 2.03
CA ILE A 68 5.85 15.48 1.21
C ILE A 68 4.48 16.00 1.64
N VAL A 69 3.77 16.62 0.72
CA VAL A 69 2.42 17.16 0.98
C VAL A 69 1.39 16.16 0.48
N ILE A 70 0.55 15.67 1.38
CA ILE A 70 -0.58 14.81 1.04
C ILE A 70 -1.77 15.69 0.66
N LYS A 71 -2.20 15.58 -0.60
CA LYS A 71 -3.28 16.37 -1.22
C LYS A 71 -4.36 15.52 -1.85
N LEU A 72 -4.13 14.23 -1.98
CA LEU A 72 -4.96 13.32 -2.75
C LEU A 72 -5.03 11.98 -2.02
N MET A 73 -6.20 11.39 -2.00
CA MET A 73 -6.40 9.99 -1.62
C MET A 73 -7.17 9.29 -2.72
N GLU A 74 -6.90 8.00 -2.91
CA GLU A 74 -7.59 7.16 -3.87
C GLU A 74 -8.06 5.86 -3.23
N ARG A 75 -9.05 5.22 -3.85
CA ARG A 75 -9.47 3.86 -3.52
C ARG A 75 -9.92 3.11 -4.76
N HIS A 76 -9.94 1.79 -4.64
CA HIS A 76 -10.36 0.89 -5.71
C HIS A 76 -11.60 0.10 -5.28
N PRO A 77 -12.81 0.51 -5.72
CA PRO A 77 -14.07 -0.11 -5.26
C PRO A 77 -14.26 -1.56 -5.70
N LEU A 78 -13.55 -2.00 -6.73
CA LEU A 78 -13.77 -3.31 -7.34
C LEU A 78 -12.64 -4.32 -7.08
N GLY A 79 -11.59 -3.93 -6.38
CA GLY A 79 -10.49 -4.87 -6.13
C GLY A 79 -9.50 -4.43 -5.08
N SER A 80 -8.76 -5.40 -4.57
CA SER A 80 -7.57 -5.18 -3.76
C SER A 80 -6.41 -4.71 -4.62
N GLN A 81 -5.37 -4.15 -3.98
CA GLN A 81 -4.15 -3.75 -4.67
C GLN A 81 -2.93 -4.07 -3.81
N ALA A 82 -2.10 -4.97 -4.28
CA ALA A 82 -0.86 -5.36 -3.62
C ALA A 82 0.34 -4.61 -4.19
N PHE A 83 1.19 -4.13 -3.28
CA PHE A 83 2.47 -3.47 -3.58
C PHE A 83 3.59 -4.27 -2.94
N ILE A 84 4.50 -4.81 -3.75
CA ILE A 84 5.64 -5.57 -3.28
C ILE A 84 6.92 -4.87 -3.76
N PRO A 85 7.76 -4.32 -2.84
CA PRO A 85 9.01 -3.68 -3.25
C PRO A 85 9.99 -4.68 -3.83
N LEU A 86 10.71 -4.28 -4.89
CA LEU A 86 11.73 -5.09 -5.56
C LEU A 86 13.16 -4.69 -5.18
N GLN A 87 13.31 -3.82 -4.20
CA GLN A 87 14.59 -3.40 -3.61
C GLN A 87 14.45 -3.28 -2.09
N ASP A 88 15.55 -3.47 -1.38
CA ASP A 88 15.57 -3.35 0.08
C ASP A 88 15.82 -1.89 0.50
N ARG A 89 14.81 -1.05 0.29
CA ARG A 89 14.81 0.37 0.70
C ARG A 89 13.46 0.72 1.32
N PRO A 90 13.43 1.56 2.37
CA PRO A 90 12.18 1.97 3.01
C PRO A 90 11.28 2.77 2.06
N TRP A 91 10.00 2.72 2.30
CA TRP A 91 8.98 3.47 1.60
C TRP A 91 7.84 3.87 2.54
N LEU A 92 6.95 4.73 2.08
CA LEU A 92 5.90 5.32 2.89
C LEU A 92 4.52 4.89 2.44
N ILE A 93 3.62 4.78 3.40
CA ILE A 93 2.22 4.44 3.18
C ILE A 93 1.36 5.45 3.94
N VAL A 94 0.33 5.98 3.30
CA VAL A 94 -0.69 6.80 3.93
C VAL A 94 -2.06 6.20 3.63
N VAL A 95 -2.85 6.01 4.67
CA VAL A 95 -4.20 5.44 4.61
C VAL A 95 -5.15 6.24 5.50
N CYS A 96 -6.44 6.11 5.27
CA CYS A 96 -7.46 6.60 6.19
C CYS A 96 -8.73 5.77 6.10
N GLY A 97 -9.51 5.80 7.18
CA GLY A 97 -10.84 5.19 7.20
C GLY A 97 -11.90 6.09 6.56
N ASP A 98 -11.74 7.40 6.71
CA ASP A 98 -12.63 8.41 6.16
C ASP A 98 -11.82 9.64 5.74
N VAL A 99 -11.97 10.06 4.49
CA VAL A 99 -11.24 11.23 3.96
C VAL A 99 -11.67 12.56 4.59
N GLU A 100 -12.86 12.61 5.17
CA GLU A 100 -13.41 13.78 5.86
C GLU A 100 -13.13 13.79 7.37
N ASP A 101 -12.53 12.72 7.91
CA ASP A 101 -12.11 12.63 9.31
C ASP A 101 -10.59 12.58 9.41
N PHE A 102 -9.99 13.73 9.75
CA PHE A 102 -8.53 13.81 9.88
C PHE A 102 -7.95 12.84 10.92
N SER A 103 -8.69 12.51 11.96
CA SER A 103 -8.25 11.58 13.01
C SER A 103 -8.11 10.15 12.50
N SER A 104 -8.72 9.82 11.36
CA SER A 104 -8.63 8.50 10.73
C SER A 104 -7.37 8.30 9.89
N TYR A 105 -6.60 9.38 9.62
CA TYR A 105 -5.40 9.29 8.80
C TYR A 105 -4.24 8.68 9.58
N ARG A 106 -3.58 7.73 8.93
CA ARG A 106 -2.37 7.10 9.46
C ARG A 106 -1.29 7.03 8.38
N ALA A 107 -0.05 7.21 8.81
CA ALA A 107 1.11 7.06 7.95
C ALA A 107 2.02 5.97 8.52
N PHE A 108 2.64 5.19 7.62
CA PHE A 108 3.56 4.12 7.99
C PHE A 108 4.86 4.24 7.22
N THR A 109 5.96 3.90 7.90
CA THR A 109 7.22 3.57 7.25
C THR A 109 7.30 2.06 7.11
N ALA A 110 7.35 1.58 5.87
CA ALA A 110 7.60 0.19 5.55
C ALA A 110 9.09 -0.01 5.26
N THR A 111 9.62 -1.17 5.59
CA THR A 111 10.96 -1.57 5.13
C THR A 111 10.88 -2.05 3.68
N GLY A 112 12.03 -2.16 3.01
CA GLY A 112 12.11 -2.74 1.67
C GLY A 112 11.80 -4.25 1.61
N ARG A 113 11.57 -4.89 2.75
CA ARG A 113 11.15 -6.29 2.88
C ARG A 113 9.69 -6.46 3.24
N GLN A 114 8.94 -5.35 3.29
CA GLN A 114 7.51 -5.34 3.58
C GLN A 114 6.76 -4.79 2.37
N GLY A 115 5.89 -5.61 1.80
CA GLY A 115 4.83 -5.18 0.92
C GLY A 115 3.52 -5.07 1.69
N VAL A 116 2.50 -4.53 1.05
CA VAL A 116 1.14 -4.47 1.57
C VAL A 116 0.14 -4.89 0.50
N ASN A 117 -0.99 -5.38 0.95
CA ASN A 117 -2.17 -5.54 0.12
C ASN A 117 -3.27 -4.66 0.70
N TYR A 118 -3.60 -3.56 0.00
CA TYR A 118 -4.76 -2.76 0.37
C TYR A 118 -6.03 -3.56 0.09
N THR A 119 -6.86 -3.73 1.10
CA THR A 119 -8.18 -4.32 0.94
C THR A 119 -9.03 -3.48 -0.02
N ARG A 120 -9.91 -4.11 -0.77
CA ARG A 120 -10.83 -3.41 -1.66
C ARG A 120 -11.49 -2.23 -0.95
N ASN A 121 -11.52 -1.09 -1.63
CA ASN A 121 -12.19 0.13 -1.19
C ASN A 121 -11.51 0.89 -0.03
N VAL A 122 -10.28 0.57 0.30
CA VAL A 122 -9.49 1.27 1.33
C VAL A 122 -8.86 2.53 0.75
N TRP A 123 -9.12 3.67 1.41
CA TRP A 123 -8.50 4.93 1.06
C TRP A 123 -6.99 4.90 1.34
N HIS A 124 -6.19 5.17 0.30
CA HIS A 124 -4.73 5.25 0.40
C HIS A 124 -4.18 6.33 -0.54
N HIS A 125 -3.00 6.84 -0.22
CA HIS A 125 -2.26 7.71 -1.12
C HIS A 125 -1.52 6.87 -2.17
N PRO A 126 -1.42 7.34 -3.42
CA PRO A 126 -0.55 6.72 -4.42
C PRO A 126 0.87 6.48 -3.92
N LEU A 127 1.61 5.58 -4.57
CA LEU A 127 2.95 5.16 -4.17
C LEU A 127 3.84 6.32 -3.72
N LEU A 128 4.45 6.17 -2.54
CA LEU A 128 5.38 7.14 -1.94
C LEU A 128 6.72 6.47 -1.69
N VAL A 129 7.75 6.99 -2.33
CA VAL A 129 9.13 6.49 -2.23
C VAL A 129 10.09 7.61 -1.89
N HIS A 130 11.22 7.27 -1.27
CA HIS A 130 12.28 8.22 -0.92
C HIS A 130 13.33 8.36 -2.02
N ASP A 131 13.51 7.32 -2.84
CA ASP A 131 14.59 7.23 -3.80
C ASP A 131 14.06 7.07 -5.23
N ALA A 132 14.78 7.61 -6.19
CA ALA A 132 14.54 7.35 -7.60
C ALA A 132 14.77 5.87 -7.91
N ASP A 133 14.24 5.40 -9.05
CA ASP A 133 14.36 4.00 -9.47
C ASP A 133 13.81 3.00 -8.44
N SER A 134 12.74 3.38 -7.78
CA SER A 134 12.02 2.50 -6.84
C SER A 134 10.99 1.68 -7.61
N ARG A 135 11.19 0.37 -7.63
CA ARG A 135 10.38 -0.58 -8.41
C ARG A 135 9.49 -1.41 -7.51
N PHE A 136 8.26 -1.60 -7.94
CA PHE A 136 7.27 -2.39 -7.21
C PHE A 136 6.55 -3.35 -8.15
N LEU A 137 6.37 -4.58 -7.69
CA LEU A 137 5.41 -5.50 -8.28
C LEU A 137 4.03 -5.13 -7.75
N ILE A 138 3.10 -4.96 -8.66
CA ILE A 138 1.70 -4.64 -8.35
C ILE A 138 0.83 -5.80 -8.79
N VAL A 139 -0.04 -6.25 -7.89
CA VAL A 139 -1.06 -7.26 -8.20
C VAL A 139 -2.41 -6.65 -7.87
N ASP A 140 -3.20 -6.38 -8.88
CA ASP A 140 -4.51 -5.76 -8.74
C ASP A 140 -5.52 -6.29 -9.75
N ARG A 141 -6.61 -5.59 -9.95
CA ARG A 141 -7.71 -5.99 -10.83
C ARG A 141 -7.62 -5.30 -12.18
N LYS A 142 -7.86 -6.04 -13.25
CA LYS A 142 -8.21 -5.50 -14.56
C LYS A 142 -9.61 -5.96 -14.96
N GLY A 143 -10.28 -5.16 -15.77
CA GLY A 143 -11.64 -5.44 -16.26
C GLY A 143 -12.44 -4.15 -16.41
N HIS A 144 -13.68 -4.30 -16.89
CA HIS A 144 -14.59 -3.17 -16.98
C HIS A 144 -15.14 -2.74 -15.62
N GLY A 145 -15.85 -1.63 -15.59
CA GLY A 145 -16.35 -1.00 -14.39
C GLY A 145 -15.42 0.10 -13.85
N ASN A 146 -15.93 0.88 -12.91
CA ASN A 146 -15.16 1.96 -12.31
C ASN A 146 -14.42 1.45 -11.07
N ASN A 147 -13.09 1.29 -11.19
CA ASN A 147 -12.23 0.81 -10.11
C ASN A 147 -11.27 1.88 -9.58
N LEU A 148 -11.59 3.15 -9.80
CA LEU A 148 -10.80 4.25 -9.25
C LEU A 148 -11.71 5.38 -8.80
N GLU A 149 -11.60 5.72 -7.53
CA GLU A 149 -12.14 6.96 -6.96
C GLU A 149 -11.00 7.77 -6.39
N GLU A 150 -10.95 9.05 -6.73
CA GLU A 150 -9.95 9.99 -6.23
C GLU A 150 -10.65 11.15 -5.51
N VAL A 151 -10.07 11.58 -4.40
CA VAL A 151 -10.51 12.77 -3.65
C VAL A 151 -9.33 13.70 -3.46
N TRP A 152 -9.44 14.91 -3.99
CA TRP A 152 -8.53 15.99 -3.69
C TRP A 152 -8.94 16.64 -2.37
N LEU A 153 -8.02 16.65 -1.42
CA LEU A 153 -8.29 17.14 -0.07
C LEU A 153 -8.46 18.65 -0.06
N ALA A 154 -9.42 19.15 0.70
CA ALA A 154 -9.51 20.55 1.01
C ALA A 154 -8.29 21.02 1.83
N ASP A 155 -7.96 22.31 1.78
CA ASP A 155 -6.73 22.87 2.36
C ASP A 155 -6.55 22.53 3.85
N ASP A 156 -7.65 22.47 4.61
CA ASP A 156 -7.65 22.13 6.03
C ASP A 156 -7.45 20.63 6.30
N PHE A 157 -7.59 19.78 5.29
CA PHE A 157 -7.31 18.34 5.35
C PHE A 157 -5.93 17.97 4.80
N MET A 158 -5.26 18.88 4.10
CA MET A 158 -3.89 18.64 3.64
C MET A 158 -2.92 18.58 4.80
N PHE A 159 -1.92 17.73 4.69
CA PHE A 159 -0.88 17.59 5.71
C PHE A 159 0.47 17.22 5.12
N ASN A 160 1.51 17.43 5.92
CA ASN A 160 2.87 17.06 5.57
C ASN A 160 3.27 15.74 6.23
N LEU A 161 4.06 14.96 5.51
CA LEU A 161 4.91 13.95 6.11
C LEU A 161 6.31 14.55 6.29
N PRO A 162 6.97 14.31 7.44
CA PRO A 162 8.38 14.64 7.57
C PRO A 162 9.19 13.86 6.52
N GLY A 163 10.23 14.49 6.02
CA GLY A 163 11.14 13.90 5.04
C GLY A 163 12.15 12.96 5.67
#